data_5d69b578f0b6e456a5266fe9eef9e45c
#
_entry.id   5d69b578f0b6e456a5266fe9eef9e45c
#
_cell.length_a   1.000
_cell.length_b   1.000
_cell.length_c   1.000
_cell.angle_alpha   90.00
_cell.angle_beta   90.00
_cell.angle_gamma   90.00
#
_symmetry.space_group_name_H-M   'P 1'
#
loop_
_entity.id
_entity.type
_entity.pdbx_description
1 polymer ?
#
loop_
_entity_poly.entity_id
_entity_poly.type
_entity_poly.pdbx_seq_one_letter_code
_entity_poly.pdbx_strand_id
1 'polypeptide(L)'
;MTIIVTRRIRKRELRDFEASESKAIFTKLKQTQATAVLLSAPGLPSGSTLHKVYATSSGGARRLLFFCRHQAATATERWVLLFYRKKGDEIGDNMSAKNPLFTPALLKNLQLAVDDIASSTPV
;
A
#
# COMPACT_ATOMS: atom_id res chain seq x y z
N MET A 1 1.38 -14.51 -1.65
CA MET A 1 1.72 -13.18 -1.09
C MET A 1 0.90 -12.90 0.17
N THR A 2 1.45 -12.14 1.08
CA THR A 2 0.80 -11.73 2.31
C THR A 2 0.58 -10.22 2.29
N ILE A 3 -0.63 -9.76 2.60
CA ILE A 3 -0.93 -8.33 2.71
C ILE A 3 -1.02 -7.96 4.18
N ILE A 4 -0.33 -6.90 4.57
CA ILE A 4 -0.30 -6.38 5.93
C ILE A 4 -0.83 -4.95 5.92
N VAL A 5 -1.79 -4.67 6.79
CA VAL A 5 -2.26 -3.31 7.05
C VAL A 5 -1.94 -2.99 8.50
N THR A 6 -0.98 -2.12 8.71
CA THR A 6 -0.56 -1.75 10.06
C THR A 6 -1.60 -0.86 10.73
N ARG A 7 -1.55 -0.77 12.06
CA ARG A 7 -2.58 -0.11 12.86
C ARG A 7 -2.80 1.36 12.48
N ARG A 8 -1.73 2.16 12.42
CA ARG A 8 -1.86 3.59 12.13
C ARG A 8 -2.17 3.86 10.66
N ILE A 9 -1.67 3.04 9.76
CA ILE A 9 -2.04 3.12 8.35
C ILE A 9 -3.53 2.83 8.17
N ARG A 10 -4.07 1.82 8.85
CA ARG A 10 -5.51 1.54 8.81
C ARG A 10 -6.33 2.75 9.22
N LYS A 11 -5.93 3.43 10.30
CA LYS A 11 -6.63 4.63 10.77
C LYS A 11 -6.53 5.81 9.78
N ARG A 12 -5.40 5.96 9.12
CA ARG A 12 -5.19 7.07 8.19
C ARG A 12 -5.82 6.83 6.83
N GLU A 13 -5.72 5.61 6.31
CA GLU A 13 -6.05 5.32 4.92
C GLU A 13 -7.41 4.64 4.74
N LEU A 14 -7.85 3.81 5.67
CA LEU A 14 -9.08 3.04 5.52
C LEU A 14 -10.27 3.58 6.30
N ARG A 15 -10.07 4.61 7.10
CA ARG A 15 -11.09 5.17 8.00
C ARG A 15 -12.38 5.58 7.29
N ASP A 16 -12.27 6.18 6.10
CA ASP A 16 -13.41 6.71 5.35
C ASP A 16 -14.01 5.71 4.35
N PHE A 17 -13.55 4.46 4.40
CA PHE A 17 -14.01 3.40 3.51
C PHE A 17 -14.65 2.27 4.30
N GLU A 18 -15.63 1.60 3.68
CA GLU A 18 -16.23 0.41 4.28
C GLU A 18 -15.21 -0.74 4.35
N ALA A 19 -15.20 -1.47 5.47
CA ALA A 19 -14.28 -2.60 5.66
C ALA A 19 -14.46 -3.69 4.60
N SER A 20 -15.69 -3.92 4.15
CA SER A 20 -16.00 -4.91 3.10
C SER A 20 -15.35 -4.56 1.76
N GLU A 21 -15.22 -3.28 1.44
CA GLU A 21 -14.59 -2.82 0.20
C GLU A 21 -13.11 -3.21 0.15
N SER A 22 -12.34 -2.80 1.16
CA SER A 22 -10.91 -3.09 1.21
C SER A 22 -10.63 -4.59 1.32
N LYS A 23 -11.45 -5.31 2.08
CA LYS A 23 -11.35 -6.76 2.19
C LYS A 23 -11.52 -7.45 0.83
N ALA A 24 -12.50 -7.03 0.04
CA ALA A 24 -12.73 -7.57 -1.29
C ALA A 24 -11.56 -7.29 -2.23
N ILE A 25 -11.03 -6.07 -2.20
CA ILE A 25 -9.87 -5.69 -3.00
C ILE A 25 -8.63 -6.51 -2.61
N PHE A 26 -8.33 -6.63 -1.33
CA PHE A 26 -7.18 -7.42 -0.85
C PHE A 26 -7.31 -8.90 -1.20
N THR A 27 -8.50 -9.46 -1.09
CA THR A 27 -8.75 -10.86 -1.46
C THR A 27 -8.48 -11.08 -2.95
N LYS A 28 -8.97 -10.18 -3.79
CA LYS A 28 -8.74 -10.25 -5.24
C LYS A 28 -7.26 -10.12 -5.59
N LEU A 29 -6.53 -9.19 -4.95
CA LEU A 29 -5.10 -9.02 -5.17
C LEU A 29 -4.31 -10.28 -4.83
N LYS A 30 -4.66 -10.95 -3.75
CA LYS A 30 -4.01 -12.22 -3.35
C LYS A 30 -4.28 -13.35 -4.34
N GLN A 31 -5.45 -13.36 -4.98
CA GLN A 31 -5.84 -14.39 -5.93
C GLN A 31 -5.25 -14.19 -7.32
N THR A 32 -5.16 -12.94 -7.78
CA THR A 32 -4.82 -12.63 -9.18
C THR A 32 -3.36 -12.29 -9.38
N GLN A 33 -2.57 -12.14 -8.32
CA GLN A 33 -1.19 -11.65 -8.40
C GLN A 33 -1.11 -10.40 -9.29
N ALA A 34 -1.95 -9.41 -8.96
CA ALA A 34 -2.14 -8.23 -9.79
C ALA A 34 -0.83 -7.61 -10.24
N THR A 35 -0.77 -7.23 -11.50
CA THR A 35 0.36 -6.51 -12.07
C THR A 35 0.49 -5.16 -11.37
N ALA A 36 1.56 -4.97 -10.64
CA ALA A 36 1.86 -3.72 -9.97
C ALA A 36 2.90 -2.93 -10.75
N VAL A 37 2.75 -1.63 -10.78
CA VAL A 37 3.78 -0.76 -11.33
C VAL A 37 4.82 -0.51 -10.25
N LEU A 38 6.07 -0.84 -10.55
CA LEU A 38 7.19 -0.58 -9.64
C LEU A 38 7.53 0.90 -9.63
N LEU A 39 7.65 1.45 -8.42
CA LEU A 39 8.09 2.81 -8.21
C LEU A 39 9.38 2.80 -7.40
N SER A 40 10.26 3.75 -7.67
CA SER A 40 11.43 4.00 -6.85
C SER A 40 11.23 5.28 -6.05
N ALA A 41 11.72 5.30 -4.81
CA ALA A 41 11.67 6.48 -3.97
C ALA A 41 12.90 6.50 -3.06
N PRO A 42 13.41 7.70 -2.70
CA PRO A 42 14.49 7.80 -1.74
C PRO A 42 14.04 7.33 -0.36
N GLY A 43 14.95 6.77 0.42
CA GLY A 43 14.70 6.36 1.79
C GLY A 43 14.08 4.97 1.95
N LEU A 44 13.92 4.20 0.87
CA LEU A 44 13.47 2.82 0.98
C LEU A 44 14.55 1.94 1.61
N PRO A 45 14.18 1.05 2.53
CA PRO A 45 15.11 0.04 3.03
C PRO A 45 15.66 -0.83 1.90
N SER A 46 16.91 -1.27 2.04
CA SER A 46 17.56 -2.16 1.07
C SER A 46 16.73 -3.42 0.84
N GLY A 47 16.62 -3.84 -0.41
CA GLY A 47 15.84 -5.01 -0.80
C GLY A 47 14.34 -4.80 -0.82
N SER A 48 13.88 -3.55 -0.80
CA SER A 48 12.47 -3.20 -0.81
C SER A 48 12.07 -2.52 -2.10
N THR A 49 10.80 -2.69 -2.47
CA THR A 49 10.20 -2.04 -3.65
C THR A 49 8.85 -1.44 -3.30
N LEU A 50 8.44 -0.44 -4.07
CA LEU A 50 7.09 0.12 -4.00
C LEU A 50 6.26 -0.40 -5.17
N HIS A 51 5.04 -0.82 -4.87
CA HIS A 51 4.11 -1.36 -5.86
C HIS A 51 2.83 -0.53 -5.87
N LYS A 52 2.57 0.13 -6.98
CA LYS A 52 1.34 0.87 -7.21
C LYS A 52 0.31 -0.05 -7.86
N VAL A 53 -0.89 -0.08 -7.32
CA VAL A 53 -1.97 -0.93 -7.80
C VAL A 53 -3.20 -0.09 -8.09
N TYR A 54 -3.80 -0.33 -9.25
CA TYR A 54 -5.13 0.20 -9.60
C TYR A 54 -6.16 -0.86 -9.27
N ALA A 55 -7.17 -0.49 -8.48
CA ALA A 55 -8.24 -1.38 -8.10
C ALA A 55 -9.59 -0.73 -8.35
N THR A 56 -10.62 -1.55 -8.55
CA THR A 56 -12.00 -1.09 -8.69
C THR A 56 -12.86 -1.76 -7.65
N SER A 57 -13.68 -0.96 -6.98
CA SER A 57 -14.67 -1.44 -6.01
C SER A 57 -16.07 -1.04 -6.45
N SER A 58 -17.08 -1.49 -5.70
CA SER A 58 -18.46 -1.01 -5.89
C SER A 58 -18.59 0.49 -5.65
N GLY A 59 -17.71 1.09 -4.88
CA GLY A 59 -17.66 2.52 -4.61
C GLY A 59 -16.83 3.35 -5.61
N GLY A 60 -16.20 2.70 -6.60
CA GLY A 60 -15.41 3.37 -7.62
C GLY A 60 -13.96 2.91 -7.70
N ALA A 61 -13.16 3.65 -8.45
CA ALA A 61 -11.75 3.34 -8.66
C ALA A 61 -10.92 3.73 -7.44
N ARG A 62 -9.96 2.88 -7.10
CA ARG A 62 -9.03 3.07 -5.98
C ARG A 62 -7.59 2.99 -6.47
N ARG A 63 -6.72 3.73 -5.79
CA ARG A 63 -5.27 3.74 -6.02
C ARG A 63 -4.58 3.30 -4.75
N LEU A 64 -3.85 2.20 -4.82
CA LEU A 64 -3.15 1.63 -3.68
C LEU A 64 -1.64 1.69 -3.90
N LEU A 65 -0.90 1.87 -2.83
CA LEU A 65 0.56 1.77 -2.82
C LEU A 65 0.97 0.82 -1.72
N PHE A 66 1.80 -0.14 -2.07
CA PHE A 66 2.37 -1.11 -1.15
C PHE A 66 3.88 -1.00 -1.11
N PHE A 67 4.42 -1.21 0.06
CA PHE A 67 5.83 -1.45 0.31
C PHE A 67 6.03 -2.96 0.34
N CYS A 68 6.87 -3.45 -0.55
CA CYS A 68 7.13 -4.89 -0.64
C CYS A 68 8.52 -5.20 -0.12
N ARG A 69 8.60 -6.14 0.81
CA ARG A 69 9.85 -6.63 1.35
C ARG A 69 10.07 -8.06 0.91
N HIS A 70 11.16 -8.27 0.16
CA HIS A 70 11.56 -9.62 -0.24
C HIS A 70 12.35 -10.27 0.88
N GLN A 71 11.82 -11.35 1.44
CA GLN A 71 12.57 -12.18 2.37
C GLN A 71 13.18 -13.36 1.62
N ALA A 72 14.50 -13.35 1.50
CA ALA A 72 15.24 -14.37 0.76
C ALA A 72 15.04 -15.80 1.29
N ALA A 73 14.62 -15.96 2.55
CA ALA A 73 14.50 -17.27 3.19
C ALA A 73 13.13 -17.95 2.97
N THR A 74 12.10 -17.23 2.53
CA THR A 74 10.74 -17.78 2.47
C THR A 74 10.11 -17.42 1.17
N ALA A 75 10.33 -17.51 0.08
CA ALA A 75 9.63 -17.23 -1.20
C ALA A 75 8.29 -16.46 -1.08
N THR A 76 7.92 -15.97 0.12
CA THR A 76 6.66 -15.29 0.39
C THR A 76 6.89 -13.79 0.44
N GLU A 77 6.31 -13.07 -0.51
CA GLU A 77 6.33 -11.63 -0.53
C GLU A 77 5.39 -11.05 0.52
N ARG A 78 5.86 -10.07 1.27
CA ARG A 78 5.04 -9.28 2.20
C ARG A 78 4.76 -7.93 1.58
N TRP A 79 3.49 -7.66 1.38
CA TRP A 79 3.00 -6.39 0.84
C TRP A 79 2.37 -5.59 1.98
N VAL A 80 3.00 -4.49 2.34
CA VAL A 80 2.56 -3.60 3.43
C VAL A 80 1.88 -2.38 2.84
N LEU A 81 0.61 -2.16 3.18
CA LEU A 81 -0.15 -1.04 2.65
C LEU A 81 0.42 0.29 3.15
N LEU A 82 0.60 1.23 2.23
CA LEU A 82 1.01 2.62 2.53
C LEU A 82 -0.08 3.63 2.19
N PHE A 83 -0.74 3.48 1.05
CA PHE A 83 -1.84 4.34 0.62
C PHE A 83 -3.02 3.55 0.10
N TYR A 84 -4.21 4.05 0.41
CA TYR A 84 -5.48 3.59 -0.14
C TYR A 84 -6.31 4.83 -0.44
N ARG A 85 -6.38 5.22 -1.70
CA ARG A 85 -6.96 6.50 -2.10
C ARG A 85 -7.98 6.34 -3.22
N LYS A 86 -8.93 7.28 -3.28
CA LYS A 86 -9.87 7.39 -4.40
C LYS A 86 -9.14 7.92 -5.62
N LYS A 87 -9.61 7.56 -6.81
CA LYS A 87 -9.29 8.29 -8.03
C LYS A 87 -9.74 9.74 -7.84
N GLY A 88 -8.89 10.71 -8.19
CA GLY A 88 -9.14 12.13 -7.95
C GLY A 88 -8.54 12.68 -6.66
N ASP A 89 -8.08 11.81 -5.75
CA ASP A 89 -7.34 12.24 -4.57
C ASP A 89 -6.00 12.88 -4.97
N GLU A 90 -5.61 13.94 -4.28
CA GLU A 90 -4.39 14.70 -4.58
C GLU A 90 -3.11 13.86 -4.59
N ILE A 91 -3.04 12.84 -3.74
CA ILE A 91 -1.92 11.91 -3.69
C ILE A 91 -2.18 10.72 -4.61
N GLY A 92 -3.40 10.20 -4.61
CA GLY A 92 -3.77 9.00 -5.37
C GLY A 92 -3.60 9.14 -6.87
N ASP A 93 -3.88 10.31 -7.42
CA ASP A 93 -3.79 10.53 -8.88
C ASP A 93 -2.37 10.71 -9.39
N ASN A 94 -1.43 11.08 -8.53
CA ASN A 94 -0.04 11.26 -8.92
C ASN A 94 0.91 10.83 -7.82
N MET A 95 1.14 9.53 -7.73
CA MET A 95 2.09 8.93 -6.78
C MET A 95 3.51 8.95 -7.35
N SER A 96 4.06 10.14 -7.54
CA SER A 96 5.40 10.33 -8.10
C SER A 96 6.11 11.51 -7.47
N ALA A 97 7.44 11.58 -7.66
CA ALA A 97 8.26 12.68 -7.19
C ALA A 97 7.87 14.04 -7.78
N LYS A 98 7.13 14.05 -8.88
CA LYS A 98 6.60 15.27 -9.50
C LYS A 98 5.45 15.90 -8.71
N ASN A 99 4.82 15.13 -7.84
CA ASN A 99 3.77 15.64 -6.97
C ASN A 99 4.40 16.09 -5.64
N PRO A 100 4.39 17.39 -5.32
CA PRO A 100 5.02 17.89 -4.10
C PRO A 100 4.37 17.37 -2.81
N LEU A 101 3.12 16.88 -2.88
CA LEU A 101 2.42 16.28 -1.75
C LEU A 101 2.81 14.83 -1.51
N PHE A 102 3.27 14.13 -2.54
CA PHE A 102 3.49 12.68 -2.48
C PHE A 102 4.67 12.29 -1.58
N THR A 103 5.86 12.84 -1.82
CA THR A 103 7.06 12.40 -1.11
C THR A 103 6.97 12.60 0.41
N PRO A 104 6.52 13.75 0.93
CA PRO A 104 6.35 13.91 2.38
C PRO A 104 5.33 12.93 2.97
N ALA A 105 4.22 12.70 2.28
CA ALA A 105 3.20 11.76 2.73
C ALA A 105 3.71 10.33 2.68
N LEU A 106 4.46 9.96 1.64
CA LEU A 106 5.09 8.65 1.52
C LEU A 106 6.04 8.37 2.67
N LEU A 107 6.95 9.30 2.96
CA LEU A 107 7.93 9.14 4.04
C LEU A 107 7.24 8.99 5.39
N LYS A 108 6.19 9.76 5.63
CA LYS A 108 5.41 9.64 6.87
C LYS A 108 4.72 8.28 6.99
N ASN A 109 4.01 7.85 5.95
CA ASN A 109 3.30 6.57 5.98
C ASN A 109 4.28 5.39 6.04
N LEU A 110 5.41 5.49 5.36
CA LEU A 110 6.45 4.47 5.42
C LEU A 110 7.00 4.32 6.85
N GLN A 111 7.28 5.43 7.53
CA GLN A 111 7.75 5.41 8.91
C GLN A 111 6.72 4.79 9.85
N LEU A 112 5.44 5.18 9.73
CA LEU A 112 4.36 4.61 10.53
C LEU A 112 4.24 3.10 10.31
N ALA A 113 4.28 2.66 9.07
CA ALA A 113 4.16 1.25 8.72
C ALA A 113 5.35 0.44 9.26
N VAL A 114 6.57 0.93 9.08
CA VAL A 114 7.78 0.24 9.57
C VAL A 114 7.76 0.14 11.09
N ASP A 115 7.36 1.19 11.79
CA ASP A 115 7.29 1.18 13.26
C ASP A 115 6.25 0.20 13.80
N ASP A 116 5.16 -0.01 13.07
CA ASP A 116 4.05 -0.86 13.52
C ASP A 116 4.10 -2.29 12.99
N ILE A 117 5.00 -2.59 12.06
CA ILE A 117 4.96 -3.87 11.34
C ILE A 117 5.16 -5.08 12.24
N ALA A 118 5.98 -4.97 13.28
CA ALA A 118 6.29 -6.08 14.18
C ALA A 118 5.06 -6.53 15.00
N SER A 119 4.09 -5.63 15.22
CA SER A 119 2.87 -5.91 15.97
C SER A 119 1.66 -6.15 15.08
N SER A 120 1.85 -6.23 13.76
CA SER A 120 0.75 -6.35 12.79
C SER A 120 0.53 -7.79 12.38
N THR A 121 -0.74 -8.14 12.12
CA THR A 121 -1.13 -9.44 11.59
C THR A 121 -1.53 -9.32 10.12
N PRO A 122 -1.29 -10.37 9.31
CA PRO A 122 -1.76 -10.40 7.91
C PRO A 122 -3.29 -10.29 7.81
N VAL A 123 -3.72 -9.64 6.76
CA VAL A 123 -5.15 -9.58 6.41
C VAL A 123 -5.51 -10.63 5.38
#